data_c30d302c2b78f1da6d3ee46f034c528f
#
_entry.id   c30d302c2b78f1da6d3ee46f034c528f
#
_cell.length_a   1.000
_cell.length_b   1.000
_cell.length_c   1.000
_cell.angle_alpha   90.00
_cell.angle_beta   90.00
_cell.angle_gamma   90.00
#
_symmetry.space_group_name_H-M   'P 1'
#
loop_
_entity.id
_entity.type
_entity.pdbx_description
1 polymer ?
#
loop_
_entity_poly.entity_id
_entity_poly.type
_entity_poly.pdbx_seq_one_letter_code
_entity_poly.pdbx_strand_id
1 'polypeptide(L)'
;MEAVTKTPEREAFYRKIDGENLTALWTVMSDLITPEPRSACRPHLWKFEIIRDYMTEAGKLITAKEAERRVLVLENPGLRGQSKITTSLYAGVQMVVPGDVAPAHRHSQSALRFVLEGKGAHTAVDGERTAMEPGDFIITPSMTWHDHSNETDQPMFWLDGLDIPLVQFFDCSFAEGSKDDQQKITKPAGDSFARYGHNLLPVDVKRSSKTSPIFSYPYAYTREALEKARTSQEWDACHGLKLKFSNPETGDFAMPTIGTFIQLLPKGFKTARYRSTDATVFCPIEGKGRSRIGDAVFEWGPRDLFVVPSWHWVTHETDEDAVLFSFSDRPVQQKLDLFREDRGNA
;
A
#
# COMPACT_ATOMS: atom_id res chain seq x y z
N MET A 1 -21.26 12.08 -29.11
CA MET A 1 -20.63 12.03 -30.46
C MET A 1 -21.49 11.11 -31.32
N GLU A 2 -21.80 11.51 -32.56
CA GLU A 2 -22.44 10.61 -33.50
C GLU A 2 -21.49 9.44 -33.82
N ALA A 3 -22.07 8.23 -33.91
CA ALA A 3 -21.29 7.05 -34.25
C ALA A 3 -20.71 7.20 -35.68
N VAL A 4 -19.40 6.97 -35.79
CA VAL A 4 -18.74 7.02 -37.13
C VAL A 4 -19.29 5.91 -38.00
N THR A 5 -20.01 6.28 -39.08
CA THR A 5 -20.60 5.31 -40.02
C THR A 5 -19.50 4.47 -40.67
N LYS A 6 -19.64 3.16 -40.65
CA LYS A 6 -18.71 2.24 -41.33
C LYS A 6 -19.03 2.22 -42.81
N THR A 7 -18.08 2.64 -43.65
CA THR A 7 -18.14 2.48 -45.11
C THR A 7 -16.88 1.76 -45.60
N PRO A 8 -16.92 1.07 -46.76
CA PRO A 8 -15.74 0.38 -47.30
C PRO A 8 -14.51 1.30 -47.48
N GLU A 9 -14.74 2.56 -47.89
CA GLU A 9 -13.69 3.57 -48.07
C GLU A 9 -13.04 3.94 -46.71
N ARG A 10 -13.86 4.11 -45.67
CA ARG A 10 -13.36 4.39 -44.31
C ARG A 10 -12.57 3.23 -43.74
N GLU A 11 -13.03 2.00 -43.93
CA GLU A 11 -12.32 0.80 -43.54
C GLU A 11 -10.97 0.64 -44.27
N ALA A 12 -10.96 0.95 -45.58
CA ALA A 12 -9.74 0.96 -46.37
C ALA A 12 -8.74 2.03 -45.85
N PHE A 13 -9.25 3.22 -45.53
CA PHE A 13 -8.46 4.29 -44.93
C PHE A 13 -7.87 3.87 -43.57
N TYR A 14 -8.68 3.26 -42.69
CA TYR A 14 -8.18 2.80 -41.36
C TYR A 14 -7.12 1.72 -41.52
N ARG A 15 -7.27 0.75 -42.43
CA ARG A 15 -6.20 -0.22 -42.74
C ARG A 15 -4.92 0.43 -43.26
N LYS A 16 -5.04 1.48 -44.06
CA LYS A 16 -3.88 2.21 -44.60
C LYS A 16 -3.09 2.92 -43.48
N ILE A 17 -3.77 3.65 -42.58
CA ILE A 17 -3.11 4.35 -41.50
C ILE A 17 -2.58 3.39 -40.42
N ASP A 18 -3.25 2.25 -40.17
CA ASP A 18 -2.79 1.21 -39.26
C ASP A 18 -1.43 0.61 -39.71
N GLY A 19 -1.24 0.43 -41.03
CA GLY A 19 0.03 0.01 -41.60
C GLY A 19 1.19 0.98 -41.36
N GLU A 20 0.90 2.24 -41.04
CA GLU A 20 1.86 3.28 -40.66
C GLU A 20 1.91 3.54 -39.12
N ASN A 21 1.34 2.64 -38.31
CA ASN A 21 1.20 2.77 -36.85
C ASN A 21 0.44 4.05 -36.41
N LEU A 22 -0.56 4.47 -37.20
CA LEU A 22 -1.41 5.62 -36.91
C LEU A 22 -2.82 5.15 -36.55
N THR A 23 -3.38 5.71 -35.45
CA THR A 23 -4.76 5.47 -35.03
C THR A 23 -5.57 6.75 -35.13
N ALA A 24 -6.77 6.66 -35.71
CA ALA A 24 -7.67 7.79 -35.83
C ALA A 24 -8.29 8.14 -34.47
N LEU A 25 -7.96 9.29 -33.88
CA LEU A 25 -8.43 9.70 -32.56
C LEU A 25 -9.94 9.58 -32.39
N TRP A 26 -10.73 9.96 -33.42
CA TRP A 26 -12.20 9.92 -33.38
C TRP A 26 -12.80 8.51 -33.27
N THR A 27 -11.99 7.45 -33.47
CA THR A 27 -12.43 6.05 -33.27
C THR A 27 -12.15 5.55 -31.87
N VAL A 28 -11.27 6.19 -31.11
CA VAL A 28 -10.82 5.77 -29.76
C VAL A 28 -11.02 6.85 -28.69
N MET A 29 -11.51 8.03 -29.06
CA MET A 29 -11.67 9.18 -28.16
C MET A 29 -12.44 8.84 -26.88
N SER A 30 -13.54 8.10 -27.00
CA SER A 30 -14.39 7.71 -25.85
C SER A 30 -13.70 6.78 -24.86
N ASP A 31 -12.66 6.07 -25.31
CA ASP A 31 -11.87 5.17 -24.45
C ASP A 31 -10.68 5.90 -23.82
N LEU A 32 -10.15 6.92 -24.52
CA LEU A 32 -9.04 7.74 -24.02
C LEU A 32 -9.48 8.82 -23.03
N ILE A 33 -10.64 9.45 -23.28
CA ILE A 33 -11.18 10.54 -22.45
C ILE A 33 -12.60 10.18 -22.05
N THR A 34 -12.73 9.68 -20.82
CA THR A 34 -14.01 9.22 -20.28
C THR A 34 -14.69 10.30 -19.44
N PRO A 35 -16.04 10.35 -19.37
CA PRO A 35 -16.77 11.32 -18.55
C PRO A 35 -16.49 11.19 -17.04
N GLU A 36 -16.19 9.98 -16.57
CA GLU A 36 -15.81 9.67 -15.20
C GLU A 36 -14.58 8.78 -15.18
N PRO A 37 -13.79 8.78 -14.08
CA PRO A 37 -12.69 7.85 -13.91
C PRO A 37 -13.13 6.39 -14.08
N ARG A 38 -12.36 5.61 -14.82
CA ARG A 38 -12.59 4.17 -15.02
C ARG A 38 -11.40 3.38 -14.52
N SER A 39 -11.66 2.28 -13.83
CA SER A 39 -10.64 1.35 -13.38
C SER A 39 -10.97 -0.06 -13.84
N ALA A 40 -9.94 -0.80 -14.29
CA ALA A 40 -10.04 -2.23 -14.52
C ALA A 40 -10.04 -3.04 -13.21
N CYS A 41 -9.63 -2.41 -12.10
CA CYS A 41 -9.63 -3.05 -10.79
C CYS A 41 -11.06 -3.37 -10.34
N ARG A 42 -11.19 -4.49 -9.63
CA ARG A 42 -12.45 -4.92 -9.02
C ARG A 42 -12.33 -4.89 -7.50
N PRO A 43 -13.39 -4.53 -6.77
CA PRO A 43 -13.44 -4.74 -5.33
C PRO A 43 -13.16 -6.20 -5.00
N HIS A 44 -12.30 -6.45 -4.02
CA HIS A 44 -11.96 -7.81 -3.60
C HIS A 44 -11.48 -7.83 -2.16
N LEU A 45 -11.72 -8.98 -1.51
CA LEU A 45 -11.25 -9.27 -0.15
C LEU A 45 -10.46 -10.57 -0.17
N TRP A 46 -9.29 -10.54 0.45
CA TRP A 46 -8.46 -11.72 0.74
C TRP A 46 -8.53 -12.02 2.24
N LYS A 47 -8.94 -13.23 2.61
CA LYS A 47 -8.93 -13.70 3.99
C LYS A 47 -7.50 -14.06 4.42
N PHE A 48 -7.02 -13.45 5.49
CA PHE A 48 -5.66 -13.69 5.98
C PHE A 48 -5.43 -15.15 6.37
N GLU A 49 -6.40 -15.81 6.96
CA GLU A 49 -6.28 -17.23 7.32
C GLU A 49 -5.93 -18.10 6.09
N ILE A 50 -6.59 -17.85 4.95
CA ILE A 50 -6.34 -18.58 3.71
C ILE A 50 -4.91 -18.28 3.20
N ILE A 51 -4.51 -17.01 3.23
CA ILE A 51 -3.14 -16.61 2.83
C ILE A 51 -2.11 -17.27 3.74
N ARG A 52 -2.31 -17.25 5.05
CA ARG A 52 -1.41 -17.85 6.03
C ARG A 52 -1.23 -19.35 5.80
N ASP A 53 -2.32 -20.07 5.52
CA ASP A 53 -2.27 -21.51 5.26
C ASP A 53 -1.45 -21.82 3.99
N TYR A 54 -1.69 -21.11 2.89
CA TYR A 54 -0.90 -21.25 1.67
C TYR A 54 0.57 -20.83 1.85
N MET A 55 0.84 -19.77 2.60
CA MET A 55 2.21 -19.36 2.92
C MET A 55 2.93 -20.42 3.77
N THR A 56 2.23 -21.02 4.74
CA THR A 56 2.76 -22.09 5.58
C THR A 56 3.07 -23.33 4.74
N GLU A 57 2.22 -23.67 3.77
CA GLU A 57 2.47 -24.74 2.82
C GLU A 57 3.69 -24.43 1.93
N ALA A 58 3.75 -23.21 1.37
CA ALA A 58 4.87 -22.76 0.56
C ALA A 58 6.20 -22.83 1.33
N GLY A 59 6.19 -22.51 2.64
CA GLY A 59 7.35 -22.61 3.51
C GLY A 59 7.92 -24.04 3.64
N LYS A 60 7.08 -25.06 3.45
CA LYS A 60 7.50 -26.48 3.45
C LYS A 60 7.98 -26.95 2.08
N LEU A 61 7.49 -26.34 0.99
CA LEU A 61 7.74 -26.78 -0.38
C LEU A 61 8.91 -26.06 -1.05
N ILE A 62 9.14 -24.79 -0.69
CA ILE A 62 10.07 -23.89 -1.38
C ILE A 62 11.06 -23.32 -0.37
N THR A 63 12.35 -23.53 -0.59
CA THR A 63 13.40 -23.02 0.29
C THR A 63 13.51 -21.48 0.20
N ALA A 64 14.11 -20.86 1.22
CA ALA A 64 14.41 -19.43 1.21
C ALA A 64 15.26 -19.03 0.00
N LYS A 65 16.24 -19.90 -0.36
CA LYS A 65 17.15 -19.66 -1.49
C LYS A 65 16.44 -19.70 -2.85
N GLU A 66 15.48 -20.60 -3.04
CA GLU A 66 14.70 -20.69 -4.29
C GLU A 66 13.73 -19.54 -4.44
N ALA A 67 13.09 -19.12 -3.34
CA ALA A 67 12.12 -18.05 -3.36
C ALA A 67 12.76 -16.65 -3.36
N GLU A 68 14.04 -16.53 -2.93
CA GLU A 68 14.65 -15.27 -2.50
C GLU A 68 13.80 -14.55 -1.43
N ARG A 69 12.50 -14.46 -1.70
CA ARG A 69 11.45 -13.96 -0.79
C ARG A 69 10.17 -14.76 -0.97
N ARG A 70 9.66 -15.33 0.13
CA ARG A 70 8.36 -16.02 0.10
C ARG A 70 7.26 -15.00 0.21
N VAL A 71 6.71 -14.58 -0.93
CA VAL A 71 5.62 -13.61 -1.02
C VAL A 71 4.48 -14.17 -1.88
N LEU A 72 3.26 -14.12 -1.37
CA LEU A 72 2.07 -14.31 -2.20
C LEU A 72 1.53 -12.95 -2.61
N VAL A 73 1.54 -12.70 -3.92
CA VAL A 73 1.05 -11.44 -4.50
C VAL A 73 -0.47 -11.39 -4.44
N LEU A 74 -1.00 -10.30 -3.89
CA LEU A 74 -2.44 -10.02 -3.88
C LEU A 74 -2.85 -9.44 -5.23
N GLU A 75 -3.10 -10.31 -6.19
CA GLU A 75 -3.38 -9.91 -7.55
C GLU A 75 -4.86 -9.61 -7.74
N ASN A 76 -5.17 -8.37 -8.16
CA ASN A 76 -6.55 -7.95 -8.36
C ASN A 76 -7.25 -8.78 -9.43
N PRO A 77 -8.49 -9.27 -9.18
CA PRO A 77 -9.23 -10.07 -10.17
C PRO A 77 -9.43 -9.40 -11.53
N GLY A 78 -9.43 -8.06 -11.57
CA GLY A 78 -9.50 -7.28 -12.82
C GLY A 78 -8.15 -7.09 -13.53
N LEU A 79 -7.03 -7.45 -12.89
CA LEU A 79 -5.66 -7.25 -13.38
C LEU A 79 -4.84 -8.56 -13.35
N ARG A 80 -5.49 -9.71 -13.54
CA ARG A 80 -4.83 -11.03 -13.51
C ARG A 80 -3.66 -11.11 -14.49
N GLY A 81 -2.54 -11.70 -14.02
CA GLY A 81 -1.30 -11.83 -14.78
C GLY A 81 -0.41 -10.58 -14.78
N GLN A 82 -0.79 -9.53 -14.04
CA GLN A 82 -0.02 -8.28 -13.98
C GLN A 82 0.69 -8.05 -12.63
N SER A 83 0.50 -8.91 -11.63
CA SER A 83 1.08 -8.78 -10.29
C SER A 83 0.75 -7.44 -9.62
N LYS A 84 -0.48 -6.96 -9.75
CA LYS A 84 -0.96 -5.66 -9.23
C LYS A 84 -2.20 -5.82 -8.38
N ILE A 85 -2.25 -5.11 -7.23
CA ILE A 85 -3.46 -4.99 -6.41
C ILE A 85 -4.34 -3.83 -6.87
N THR A 86 -3.73 -2.77 -7.38
CA THR A 86 -4.37 -1.66 -8.09
C THR A 86 -3.56 -1.30 -9.33
N THR A 87 -4.05 -0.40 -10.16
CA THR A 87 -3.31 0.05 -11.37
C THR A 87 -1.91 0.60 -11.03
N SER A 88 -1.77 1.24 -9.87
CA SER A 88 -0.56 1.98 -9.45
C SER A 88 0.22 1.31 -8.31
N LEU A 89 -0.36 0.31 -7.63
CA LEU A 89 0.20 -0.30 -6.44
C LEU A 89 0.34 -1.83 -6.58
N TYR A 90 1.40 -2.33 -5.99
CA TYR A 90 1.64 -3.73 -5.69
C TYR A 90 1.29 -3.97 -4.21
N ALA A 91 0.79 -5.17 -3.90
CA ALA A 91 0.71 -5.69 -2.54
C ALA A 91 0.98 -7.20 -2.53
N GLY A 92 1.60 -7.67 -1.45
CA GLY A 92 1.83 -9.08 -1.21
C GLY A 92 1.94 -9.36 0.28
N VAL A 93 1.69 -10.61 0.68
CA VAL A 93 1.98 -11.06 2.04
C VAL A 93 3.26 -11.87 2.01
N GLN A 94 4.25 -11.41 2.77
CA GLN A 94 5.54 -12.08 2.92
C GLN A 94 5.58 -12.89 4.21
N MET A 95 6.25 -14.04 4.16
CA MET A 95 6.56 -14.86 5.33
C MET A 95 8.07 -15.08 5.43
N VAL A 96 8.59 -14.90 6.65
CA VAL A 96 9.98 -15.27 6.98
C VAL A 96 9.94 -16.27 8.13
N VAL A 97 10.39 -17.51 7.87
CA VAL A 97 10.42 -18.57 8.87
C VAL A 97 11.70 -18.48 9.72
N PRO A 98 11.74 -19.15 10.89
CA PRO A 98 12.94 -19.19 11.75
C PRO A 98 14.19 -19.54 10.96
N GLY A 99 15.26 -18.74 11.13
CA GLY A 99 16.54 -18.92 10.48
C GLY A 99 16.64 -18.37 9.03
N ASP A 100 15.56 -17.90 8.44
CA ASP A 100 15.62 -17.28 7.12
C ASP A 100 16.29 -15.89 7.15
N VAL A 101 17.04 -15.64 6.08
CA VAL A 101 17.58 -14.31 5.74
C VAL A 101 17.14 -13.99 4.32
N ALA A 102 16.44 -12.85 4.15
CA ALA A 102 16.19 -12.28 2.84
C ALA A 102 17.34 -11.31 2.50
N PRO A 103 18.13 -11.57 1.46
CA PRO A 103 19.39 -10.89 1.21
C PRO A 103 19.29 -9.38 1.07
N ALA A 104 20.34 -8.68 1.47
CA ALA A 104 20.46 -7.25 1.37
C ALA A 104 20.44 -6.79 -0.08
N HIS A 105 19.58 -5.81 -0.36
CA HIS A 105 19.41 -5.23 -1.70
C HIS A 105 18.84 -3.82 -1.58
N ARG A 106 18.77 -3.12 -2.69
CA ARG A 106 18.04 -1.86 -2.85
C ARG A 106 17.36 -1.81 -4.21
N HIS A 107 16.28 -1.08 -4.29
CA HIS A 107 15.50 -0.91 -5.52
C HIS A 107 14.92 0.50 -5.64
N SER A 108 14.57 0.88 -6.87
CA SER A 108 14.01 2.21 -7.16
C SER A 108 12.60 2.41 -6.57
N GLN A 109 11.88 1.34 -6.28
CA GLN A 109 10.58 1.40 -5.63
C GLN A 109 10.69 1.82 -4.17
N SER A 110 9.68 2.54 -3.68
CA SER A 110 9.42 2.69 -2.25
C SER A 110 8.61 1.52 -1.76
N ALA A 111 8.91 1.02 -0.57
CA ALA A 111 8.19 -0.08 0.05
C ALA A 111 7.70 0.27 1.45
N LEU A 112 6.52 -0.22 1.78
CA LEU A 112 6.00 -0.30 3.13
C LEU A 112 5.90 -1.75 3.57
N ARG A 113 5.98 -1.96 4.91
CA ARG A 113 5.61 -3.21 5.58
C ARG A 113 4.65 -2.90 6.70
N PHE A 114 3.58 -3.66 6.76
CA PHE A 114 2.64 -3.62 7.87
C PHE A 114 2.58 -5.00 8.50
N VAL A 115 3.01 -5.11 9.75
CA VAL A 115 3.16 -6.40 10.43
C VAL A 115 1.81 -7.00 10.78
N LEU A 116 1.57 -8.24 10.33
CA LEU A 116 0.32 -8.95 10.52
C LEU A 116 0.37 -9.93 11.69
N GLU A 117 1.42 -10.79 11.74
CA GLU A 117 1.52 -11.87 12.73
C GLU A 117 2.99 -12.21 13.01
N GLY A 118 3.28 -12.66 14.23
CA GLY A 118 4.64 -12.92 14.71
C GLY A 118 5.29 -11.66 15.28
N LYS A 119 6.40 -11.81 16.00
CA LYS A 119 7.20 -10.70 16.54
C LYS A 119 8.66 -11.05 16.70
N GLY A 120 9.51 -10.02 16.69
CA GLY A 120 10.93 -10.16 16.96
C GLY A 120 11.80 -10.46 15.75
N ALA A 121 11.23 -10.76 14.57
CA ALA A 121 12.01 -10.71 13.34
C ALA A 121 12.40 -9.25 13.03
N HIS A 122 13.41 -9.08 12.19
CA HIS A 122 14.01 -7.77 11.95
C HIS A 122 13.92 -7.36 10.49
N THR A 123 13.73 -6.07 10.30
CA THR A 123 14.09 -5.37 9.06
C THR A 123 15.25 -4.44 9.38
N ALA A 124 16.34 -4.53 8.63
CA ALA A 124 17.40 -3.53 8.67
C ALA A 124 17.22 -2.56 7.50
N VAL A 125 17.26 -1.25 7.75
CA VAL A 125 17.12 -0.18 6.76
C VAL A 125 18.25 0.82 7.00
N ASP A 126 19.10 1.04 6.01
CA ASP A 126 20.21 2.00 6.06
C ASP A 126 21.06 1.91 7.34
N GLY A 127 21.39 0.67 7.73
CA GLY A 127 22.21 0.38 8.92
C GLY A 127 21.49 0.47 10.26
N GLU A 128 20.17 0.70 10.28
CA GLU A 128 19.32 0.63 11.45
C GLU A 128 18.50 -0.66 11.45
N ARG A 129 18.66 -1.49 12.47
CA ARG A 129 17.88 -2.71 12.65
C ARG A 129 16.63 -2.40 13.47
N THR A 130 15.47 -2.76 12.95
CA THR A 130 14.19 -2.57 13.61
C THR A 130 13.54 -3.91 13.90
N ALA A 131 13.28 -4.21 15.17
CA ALA A 131 12.42 -5.31 15.56
C ALA A 131 10.97 -4.99 15.18
N MET A 132 10.23 -6.00 14.74
CA MET A 132 8.89 -5.85 14.22
C MET A 132 7.86 -6.52 15.14
N GLU A 133 6.77 -5.82 15.44
CA GLU A 133 5.62 -6.33 16.19
C GLU A 133 4.31 -6.11 15.42
N PRO A 134 3.25 -6.90 15.68
CA PRO A 134 1.98 -6.76 14.99
C PRO A 134 1.41 -5.34 15.04
N GLY A 135 1.02 -4.80 13.88
CA GLY A 135 0.52 -3.44 13.73
C GLY A 135 1.61 -2.39 13.47
N ASP A 136 2.90 -2.73 13.61
CA ASP A 136 3.98 -1.80 13.24
C ASP A 136 3.96 -1.51 11.74
N PHE A 137 4.18 -0.24 11.41
CA PHE A 137 4.34 0.23 10.05
C PHE A 137 5.80 0.62 9.82
N ILE A 138 6.44 -0.06 8.86
CA ILE A 138 7.86 0.12 8.52
C ILE A 138 7.95 0.58 7.06
N ILE A 139 8.88 1.48 6.77
CA ILE A 139 9.17 1.95 5.41
C ILE A 139 10.60 1.62 4.98
N THR A 140 10.72 1.31 3.71
CA THR A 140 12.00 1.23 3.00
C THR A 140 11.97 2.28 1.90
N PRO A 141 12.69 3.41 2.06
CA PRO A 141 12.78 4.43 1.04
C PRO A 141 13.41 3.91 -0.26
N SER A 142 13.01 4.50 -1.40
CA SER A 142 13.64 4.23 -2.69
C SER A 142 15.17 4.26 -2.59
N MET A 143 15.83 3.29 -3.22
CA MET A 143 17.30 3.13 -3.27
C MET A 143 18.01 3.03 -1.92
N THR A 144 17.28 2.64 -0.87
CA THR A 144 17.86 2.43 0.46
C THR A 144 18.15 0.94 0.67
N TRP A 145 19.37 0.62 1.13
CA TRP A 145 19.76 -0.75 1.45
C TRP A 145 18.89 -1.31 2.57
N HIS A 146 18.39 -2.52 2.37
CA HIS A 146 17.56 -3.22 3.35
C HIS A 146 17.69 -4.73 3.23
N ASP A 147 17.53 -5.41 4.35
CA ASP A 147 17.46 -6.86 4.48
C ASP A 147 16.47 -7.26 5.57
N HIS A 148 16.13 -8.55 5.64
CA HIS A 148 15.23 -9.11 6.63
C HIS A 148 15.80 -10.39 7.20
N SER A 149 15.62 -10.60 8.50
CA SER A 149 15.99 -11.84 9.15
C SER A 149 15.00 -12.23 10.25
N ASN A 150 14.85 -13.52 10.46
CA ASN A 150 14.06 -14.06 11.55
C ASN A 150 14.93 -14.94 12.43
N GLU A 151 15.38 -14.39 13.55
CA GLU A 151 16.19 -15.07 14.56
C GLU A 151 15.31 -15.68 15.68
N THR A 152 13.97 -15.59 15.54
CA THR A 152 13.01 -16.14 16.51
C THR A 152 12.67 -17.60 16.18
N ASP A 153 11.84 -18.22 17.03
CA ASP A 153 11.35 -19.60 16.86
C ASP A 153 9.98 -19.70 16.16
N GLN A 154 9.40 -18.56 15.75
CA GLN A 154 8.09 -18.50 15.10
C GLN A 154 8.18 -17.82 13.73
N PRO A 155 7.33 -18.23 12.76
CA PRO A 155 7.23 -17.54 11.51
C PRO A 155 6.65 -16.13 11.70
N MET A 156 7.05 -15.21 10.83
CA MET A 156 6.55 -13.85 10.82
C MET A 156 5.92 -13.51 9.49
N PHE A 157 4.80 -12.79 9.53
CA PHE A 157 4.04 -12.38 8.37
C PHE A 157 3.85 -10.86 8.36
N TRP A 158 4.01 -10.25 7.20
CA TRP A 158 3.66 -8.84 6.99
C TRP A 158 3.07 -8.60 5.61
N LEU A 159 2.30 -7.54 5.49
CA LEU A 159 1.85 -6.99 4.23
C LEU A 159 2.93 -6.09 3.65
N ASP A 160 3.41 -6.40 2.46
CA ASP A 160 4.20 -5.49 1.64
C ASP A 160 3.30 -4.66 0.75
N GLY A 161 3.55 -3.36 0.67
CA GLY A 161 2.96 -2.45 -0.31
C GLY A 161 4.06 -1.69 -1.03
N LEU A 162 4.06 -1.70 -2.36
CA LEU A 162 5.07 -1.03 -3.18
C LEU A 162 4.44 -0.26 -4.34
N ASP A 163 5.14 0.75 -4.80
CA ASP A 163 4.80 1.54 -5.98
C ASP A 163 5.35 0.96 -7.30
N ILE A 164 5.59 -0.38 -7.33
CA ILE A 164 6.16 -1.08 -8.49
C ILE A 164 5.47 -0.67 -9.81
N PRO A 165 4.11 -0.74 -9.93
CA PRO A 165 3.46 -0.41 -11.19
C PRO A 165 3.66 1.05 -11.61
N LEU A 166 3.72 1.96 -10.66
CA LEU A 166 3.98 3.39 -10.92
C LEU A 166 5.42 3.61 -11.43
N VAL A 167 6.41 3.00 -10.77
CA VAL A 167 7.82 3.10 -11.16
C VAL A 167 8.04 2.45 -12.54
N GLN A 168 7.36 1.34 -12.83
CA GLN A 168 7.36 0.70 -14.15
C GLN A 168 6.72 1.59 -15.22
N PHE A 169 5.63 2.29 -14.90
CA PHE A 169 4.97 3.21 -15.83
C PHE A 169 5.91 4.34 -16.30
N PHE A 170 6.85 4.75 -15.45
CA PHE A 170 7.87 5.75 -15.79
C PHE A 170 9.19 5.16 -16.33
N ASP A 171 9.25 3.85 -16.60
CA ASP A 171 10.46 3.14 -17.07
C ASP A 171 11.68 3.30 -16.13
N CYS A 172 11.44 3.50 -14.81
CA CYS A 172 12.47 3.78 -13.81
C CYS A 172 12.76 2.58 -12.89
N SER A 173 12.33 1.36 -13.25
CA SER A 173 12.44 0.18 -12.39
C SER A 173 13.80 -0.47 -12.52
N PHE A 174 14.56 -0.52 -11.42
CA PHE A 174 15.78 -1.29 -11.30
C PHE A 174 16.07 -1.67 -9.84
N ALA A 175 16.95 -2.65 -9.65
CA ALA A 175 17.39 -3.11 -8.34
C ALA A 175 18.88 -3.47 -8.37
N GLU A 176 19.51 -3.44 -7.18
CA GLU A 176 20.89 -3.82 -6.96
C GLU A 176 20.95 -4.78 -5.77
N GLY A 177 21.62 -5.92 -5.93
CA GLY A 177 21.95 -6.85 -4.86
C GLY A 177 23.23 -6.44 -4.13
N SER A 178 23.31 -6.73 -2.83
CA SER A 178 24.54 -6.60 -2.06
C SER A 178 25.43 -7.84 -2.27
N LYS A 179 26.74 -7.69 -1.98
CA LYS A 179 27.66 -8.83 -1.91
C LYS A 179 27.47 -9.62 -0.60
N ASP A 180 27.01 -8.95 0.43
CA ASP A 180 26.74 -9.51 1.75
C ASP A 180 25.23 -9.76 1.89
N ASP A 181 24.83 -10.88 2.48
CA ASP A 181 23.42 -11.22 2.71
C ASP A 181 22.75 -10.26 3.70
N GLN A 182 23.51 -9.70 4.62
CA GLN A 182 23.04 -8.70 5.59
C GLN A 182 23.92 -7.46 5.55
N GLN A 183 23.28 -6.30 5.66
CA GLN A 183 24.01 -5.03 5.75
C GLN A 183 24.67 -4.86 7.11
N LYS A 184 25.75 -4.08 7.17
CA LYS A 184 26.40 -3.70 8.41
C LYS A 184 25.48 -2.79 9.22
N ILE A 185 25.19 -3.17 10.46
CA ILE A 185 24.47 -2.32 11.42
C ILE A 185 25.40 -1.24 11.92
N THR A 186 25.03 0.03 11.70
CA THR A 186 25.82 1.22 12.04
C THR A 186 25.10 2.19 12.96
N LYS A 187 23.81 1.94 13.22
CA LYS A 187 22.94 2.75 14.08
C LYS A 187 22.30 1.88 15.15
N PRO A 188 22.04 2.41 16.35
CA PRO A 188 21.27 1.68 17.36
C PRO A 188 19.84 1.41 16.86
N ALA A 189 19.20 0.38 17.41
CA ALA A 189 17.81 0.06 17.11
C ALA A 189 16.90 1.23 17.52
N GLY A 190 16.00 1.63 16.61
CA GLY A 190 15.06 2.73 16.83
C GLY A 190 15.68 4.13 16.78
N ASP A 191 16.90 4.29 16.25
CA ASP A 191 17.60 5.58 16.16
C ASP A 191 16.76 6.62 15.38
N SER A 192 16.17 6.22 14.27
CA SER A 192 15.35 7.11 13.45
C SER A 192 14.10 7.60 14.18
N PHE A 193 13.42 6.71 14.90
CA PHE A 193 12.27 7.08 15.72
C PHE A 193 12.67 7.97 16.91
N ALA A 194 13.77 7.65 17.60
CA ALA A 194 14.27 8.45 18.71
C ALA A 194 14.61 9.89 18.29
N ARG A 195 15.15 10.08 17.09
CA ARG A 195 15.55 11.41 16.58
C ARG A 195 14.38 12.23 16.03
N TYR A 196 13.39 11.60 15.41
CA TYR A 196 12.38 12.28 14.60
C TYR A 196 10.94 12.01 15.06
N GLY A 197 10.71 11.00 15.89
CA GLY A 197 9.37 10.53 16.25
C GLY A 197 8.68 11.31 17.39
N HIS A 198 9.34 12.27 18.01
CA HIS A 198 8.85 12.96 19.21
C HIS A 198 8.59 14.46 19.02
N ASN A 199 8.23 14.88 17.81
CA ASN A 199 8.03 16.28 17.43
C ASN A 199 9.29 17.17 17.63
N LEU A 200 10.46 16.56 17.62
CA LEU A 200 11.76 17.23 17.70
C LEU A 200 12.57 16.86 16.45
N LEU A 201 13.26 17.86 15.90
CA LEU A 201 14.16 17.65 14.75
C LEU A 201 15.57 18.07 15.11
N PRO A 202 16.60 17.31 14.70
CA PRO A 202 17.98 17.75 14.80
C PRO A 202 18.21 19.06 14.04
N VAL A 203 18.87 20.04 14.67
CA VAL A 203 18.99 21.41 14.11
C VAL A 203 19.83 21.46 12.82
N ASP A 204 20.87 20.62 12.72
CA ASP A 204 21.86 20.71 11.65
C ASP A 204 21.76 19.60 10.59
N VAL A 205 20.67 18.81 10.62
CA VAL A 205 20.49 17.72 9.64
C VAL A 205 20.00 18.27 8.30
N LYS A 206 20.82 18.14 7.28
CA LYS A 206 20.44 18.37 5.88
C LYS A 206 20.10 17.05 5.22
N ARG A 207 18.87 16.90 4.77
CA ARG A 207 18.41 15.72 4.03
C ARG A 207 17.97 16.08 2.62
N SER A 208 18.28 15.19 1.68
CA SER A 208 17.83 15.29 0.29
C SER A 208 16.60 14.42 0.00
N SER A 209 16.28 13.45 0.87
CA SER A 209 15.16 12.53 0.67
C SER A 209 13.82 13.21 0.94
N LYS A 210 12.85 12.92 0.07
CA LYS A 210 11.43 13.31 0.27
C LYS A 210 10.65 12.29 1.13
N THR A 211 11.26 11.15 1.43
CA THR A 211 10.70 10.13 2.32
C THR A 211 11.01 10.47 3.78
N SER A 212 10.10 10.13 4.68
CA SER A 212 10.30 10.30 6.12
C SER A 212 11.65 9.73 6.59
N PRO A 213 12.33 10.40 7.54
CA PRO A 213 13.52 9.86 8.21
C PRO A 213 13.22 8.71 9.16
N ILE A 214 11.96 8.53 9.56
CA ILE A 214 11.53 7.47 10.47
C ILE A 214 11.30 6.20 9.66
N PHE A 215 12.03 5.13 9.97
CA PHE A 215 11.88 3.85 9.27
C PHE A 215 10.81 2.96 9.90
N SER A 216 10.52 3.13 11.18
CA SER A 216 9.49 2.36 11.88
C SER A 216 8.56 3.26 12.68
N TYR A 217 7.27 3.04 12.55
CA TYR A 217 6.19 3.67 13.30
C TYR A 217 5.54 2.60 14.18
N PRO A 218 5.94 2.47 15.46
CA PRO A 218 5.43 1.43 16.35
C PRO A 218 3.93 1.57 16.61
N TYR A 219 3.21 0.45 16.58
CA TYR A 219 1.75 0.45 16.75
C TYR A 219 1.30 1.02 18.09
N ALA A 220 2.05 0.78 19.16
CA ALA A 220 1.73 1.31 20.50
C ALA A 220 1.53 2.84 20.49
N TYR A 221 2.42 3.59 19.82
CA TYR A 221 2.30 5.04 19.70
C TYR A 221 1.16 5.45 18.74
N THR A 222 0.98 4.71 17.66
CA THR A 222 -0.10 4.93 16.71
C THR A 222 -1.46 4.74 17.39
N ARG A 223 -1.58 3.67 18.19
CA ARG A 223 -2.81 3.35 18.91
C ARG A 223 -3.11 4.37 20.02
N GLU A 224 -2.07 4.82 20.73
CA GLU A 224 -2.19 5.90 21.72
C GLU A 224 -2.67 7.22 21.06
N ALA A 225 -2.11 7.57 19.90
CA ALA A 225 -2.53 8.76 19.16
C ALA A 225 -4.01 8.71 18.78
N LEU A 226 -4.51 7.55 18.32
CA LEU A 226 -5.93 7.35 18.02
C LEU A 226 -6.81 7.53 19.27
N GLU A 227 -6.44 6.98 20.43
CA GLU A 227 -7.21 7.16 21.67
C GLU A 227 -7.24 8.61 22.16
N LYS A 228 -6.10 9.30 22.07
CA LYS A 228 -6.06 10.73 22.42
C LYS A 228 -6.93 11.57 21.48
N ALA A 229 -6.82 11.33 20.18
CA ALA A 229 -7.61 12.04 19.18
C ALA A 229 -9.12 11.71 19.29
N ARG A 230 -9.47 10.50 19.70
CA ARG A 230 -10.86 10.06 19.94
C ARG A 230 -11.62 10.99 20.89
N THR A 231 -10.94 11.55 21.88
CA THR A 231 -11.56 12.40 22.91
C THR A 231 -11.58 13.88 22.55
N SER A 232 -10.79 14.31 21.57
CA SER A 232 -10.53 15.73 21.28
C SER A 232 -10.95 16.18 19.89
N GLN A 233 -11.33 15.27 18.99
CA GLN A 233 -11.65 15.58 17.60
C GLN A 233 -13.11 15.25 17.28
N GLU A 234 -13.69 16.02 16.36
CA GLU A 234 -14.92 15.65 15.70
C GLU A 234 -14.67 14.48 14.74
N TRP A 235 -15.65 13.59 14.65
CA TRP A 235 -15.60 12.42 13.79
C TRP A 235 -16.01 12.79 12.37
N ASP A 236 -15.14 12.51 11.42
CA ASP A 236 -15.47 12.70 10.00
C ASP A 236 -16.55 11.71 9.56
N ALA A 237 -17.61 12.20 8.92
CA ALA A 237 -18.75 11.36 8.53
C ALA A 237 -18.34 10.22 7.58
N CYS A 238 -17.37 10.45 6.68
CA CYS A 238 -16.91 9.44 5.72
C CYS A 238 -15.80 8.53 6.26
N HIS A 239 -15.07 8.98 7.28
CA HIS A 239 -13.83 8.31 7.69
C HIS A 239 -13.76 7.96 9.18
N GLY A 240 -14.69 8.44 10.02
CA GLY A 240 -14.52 8.34 11.46
C GLY A 240 -13.31 9.16 11.92
N LEU A 241 -12.39 8.54 12.66
CA LEU A 241 -11.12 9.17 13.01
C LEU A 241 -10.02 8.59 12.13
N LYS A 242 -9.53 9.35 11.16
CA LYS A 242 -8.48 8.93 10.21
C LYS A 242 -7.27 9.85 10.29
N LEU A 243 -6.11 9.27 10.58
CA LEU A 243 -4.83 9.96 10.65
C LEU A 243 -3.91 9.48 9.53
N LYS A 244 -3.04 10.35 9.01
CA LYS A 244 -1.98 9.97 8.07
C LYS A 244 -0.66 9.81 8.80
N PHE A 245 0.13 8.82 8.40
CA PHE A 245 1.54 8.77 8.77
C PHE A 245 2.29 9.85 7.99
N SER A 246 3.01 10.69 8.73
CA SER A 246 3.63 11.89 8.16
C SER A 246 5.15 11.83 8.21
N ASN A 247 5.76 12.54 7.25
CA ASN A 247 7.16 12.93 7.34
C ASN A 247 7.28 14.10 8.32
N PRO A 248 7.99 13.96 9.45
CA PRO A 248 8.07 15.01 10.47
C PRO A 248 8.80 16.27 10.00
N GLU A 249 9.63 16.17 8.96
CA GLU A 249 10.36 17.32 8.40
C GLU A 249 9.48 18.23 7.53
N THR A 250 8.42 17.69 6.94
CA THR A 250 7.60 18.42 5.95
C THR A 250 6.12 18.48 6.30
N GLY A 251 5.64 17.60 7.18
CA GLY A 251 4.20 17.40 7.43
C GLY A 251 3.46 16.71 6.27
N ASP A 252 4.14 16.35 5.19
CA ASP A 252 3.59 15.59 4.05
C ASP A 252 3.49 14.09 4.41
N PHE A 253 3.10 13.25 3.47
CA PHE A 253 3.07 11.79 3.65
C PHE A 253 4.46 11.22 3.98
N ALA A 254 4.50 10.11 4.70
CA ALA A 254 5.75 9.43 5.03
C ALA A 254 6.54 8.99 3.80
N MET A 255 5.86 8.70 2.69
CA MET A 255 6.47 8.36 1.41
C MET A 255 5.89 9.24 0.29
N PRO A 256 6.69 9.61 -0.71
CA PRO A 256 6.26 10.53 -1.77
C PRO A 256 5.24 9.92 -2.75
N THR A 257 5.19 8.60 -2.86
CA THR A 257 4.39 7.86 -3.83
C THR A 257 3.25 7.07 -3.20
N ILE A 258 3.36 6.72 -1.90
CA ILE A 258 2.39 5.92 -1.17
C ILE A 258 1.92 6.69 0.07
N GLY A 259 0.66 7.05 0.12
CA GLY A 259 0.01 7.60 1.30
C GLY A 259 -0.43 6.47 2.23
N THR A 260 -0.06 6.56 3.50
CA THR A 260 -0.41 5.58 4.52
C THR A 260 -1.24 6.22 5.63
N PHE A 261 -2.23 5.48 6.11
CA PHE A 261 -3.21 5.98 7.06
C PHE A 261 -3.53 4.92 8.11
N ILE A 262 -3.96 5.41 9.26
CA ILE A 262 -4.60 4.62 10.31
C ILE A 262 -5.96 5.23 10.63
N GLN A 263 -6.97 4.41 10.81
CA GLN A 263 -8.36 4.84 10.97
C GLN A 263 -9.01 4.07 12.11
N LEU A 264 -9.66 4.79 13.03
CA LEU A 264 -10.50 4.22 14.07
C LEU A 264 -11.98 4.45 13.71
N LEU A 265 -12.73 3.37 13.68
CA LEU A 265 -14.18 3.35 13.58
C LEU A 265 -14.73 2.91 14.95
N PRO A 266 -15.49 3.75 15.68
CA PRO A 266 -16.02 3.34 16.96
C PRO A 266 -17.18 2.38 16.79
N LYS A 267 -17.49 1.63 17.83
CA LYS A 267 -18.61 0.71 17.89
C LYS A 267 -19.92 1.35 17.39
N GLY A 268 -20.57 0.68 16.45
CA GLY A 268 -21.83 1.10 15.85
C GLY A 268 -21.71 2.23 14.82
N PHE A 269 -20.50 2.67 14.49
CA PHE A 269 -20.30 3.72 13.50
C PHE A 269 -20.55 3.22 12.08
N LYS A 270 -21.30 4.02 11.32
CA LYS A 270 -21.51 3.84 9.89
C LYS A 270 -20.98 5.06 9.17
N THR A 271 -20.04 4.87 8.27
CA THR A 271 -19.55 5.99 7.48
C THR A 271 -20.59 6.43 6.45
N ALA A 272 -20.62 7.74 6.16
CA ALA A 272 -21.22 8.24 4.93
C ALA A 272 -20.45 7.65 3.72
N ARG A 273 -21.11 7.64 2.57
CA ARG A 273 -20.48 7.14 1.34
C ARG A 273 -19.39 8.11 0.86
N TYR A 274 -18.31 7.51 0.37
CA TYR A 274 -17.15 8.25 -0.12
C TYR A 274 -16.60 7.58 -1.38
N ARG A 275 -16.09 8.35 -2.32
CA ARG A 275 -15.26 7.86 -3.42
C ARG A 275 -14.15 8.85 -3.73
N SER A 276 -13.05 8.37 -4.26
CA SER A 276 -11.90 9.18 -4.69
C SER A 276 -11.18 8.53 -5.86
N THR A 277 -10.36 9.31 -6.54
CA THR A 277 -9.57 8.82 -7.67
C THR A 277 -8.41 7.93 -7.24
N ASP A 278 -7.91 8.05 -6.00
CA ASP A 278 -6.91 7.13 -5.47
C ASP A 278 -7.53 5.77 -5.14
N ALA A 279 -6.86 4.70 -5.53
CA ALA A 279 -7.24 3.36 -5.12
C ALA A 279 -6.62 3.04 -3.76
N THR A 280 -7.43 2.48 -2.84
CA THR A 280 -7.00 2.25 -1.46
C THR A 280 -7.03 0.77 -1.10
N VAL A 281 -5.95 0.29 -0.50
CA VAL A 281 -5.84 -1.04 0.12
C VAL A 281 -6.00 -0.89 1.62
N PHE A 282 -6.87 -1.71 2.22
CA PHE A 282 -7.17 -1.72 3.65
C PHE A 282 -6.71 -3.02 4.31
N CYS A 283 -6.24 -2.90 5.54
CA CYS A 283 -5.92 -4.00 6.44
C CYS A 283 -6.45 -3.69 7.84
N PRO A 284 -7.57 -4.25 8.29
CA PRO A 284 -7.99 -4.17 9.68
C PRO A 284 -6.94 -4.80 10.60
N ILE A 285 -6.60 -4.16 11.71
CA ILE A 285 -5.70 -4.71 12.73
C ILE A 285 -6.46 -5.05 14.02
N GLU A 286 -7.50 -4.28 14.34
CA GLU A 286 -8.38 -4.53 15.46
C GLU A 286 -9.85 -4.53 15.00
N GLY A 287 -10.67 -5.32 15.67
CA GLY A 287 -12.11 -5.37 15.43
C GLY A 287 -12.49 -6.04 14.12
N LYS A 288 -13.78 -6.08 13.87
CA LYS A 288 -14.39 -6.64 12.66
C LYS A 288 -15.54 -5.75 12.19
N GLY A 289 -15.86 -5.86 10.92
CA GLY A 289 -16.93 -5.06 10.34
C GLY A 289 -17.21 -5.48 8.90
N ARG A 290 -17.93 -4.63 8.20
CA ARG A 290 -18.22 -4.83 6.79
C ARG A 290 -18.03 -3.54 5.99
N SER A 291 -17.68 -3.71 4.72
CA SER A 291 -17.55 -2.63 3.77
C SER A 291 -18.42 -2.92 2.55
N ARG A 292 -19.22 -1.93 2.15
CA ARG A 292 -19.88 -1.95 0.84
C ARG A 292 -19.02 -1.16 -0.13
N ILE A 293 -18.61 -1.78 -1.23
CA ILE A 293 -17.77 -1.18 -2.27
C ILE A 293 -18.47 -1.36 -3.61
N GLY A 294 -19.07 -0.28 -4.13
CA GLY A 294 -20.04 -0.39 -5.21
C GLY A 294 -21.21 -1.30 -4.80
N ASP A 295 -21.45 -2.36 -5.58
CA ASP A 295 -22.49 -3.35 -5.29
C ASP A 295 -22.02 -4.52 -4.40
N ALA A 296 -20.71 -4.66 -4.21
CA ALA A 296 -20.14 -5.74 -3.40
C ALA A 296 -20.16 -5.41 -1.90
N VAL A 297 -20.40 -6.42 -1.07
CA VAL A 297 -20.32 -6.33 0.40
C VAL A 297 -19.32 -7.35 0.89
N PHE A 298 -18.38 -6.91 1.71
CA PHE A 298 -17.32 -7.73 2.27
C PHE A 298 -17.36 -7.66 3.81
N GLU A 299 -17.38 -8.80 4.46
CA GLU A 299 -17.19 -8.93 5.90
C GLU A 299 -15.71 -9.20 6.16
N TRP A 300 -15.10 -8.37 6.98
CA TRP A 300 -13.68 -8.45 7.31
C TRP A 300 -13.44 -8.55 8.81
N GLY A 301 -12.36 -9.18 9.17
CA GLY A 301 -11.79 -9.27 10.52
C GLY A 301 -10.33 -8.85 10.53
N PRO A 302 -9.66 -8.94 11.69
CA PRO A 302 -8.26 -8.56 11.83
C PRO A 302 -7.37 -9.28 10.81
N ARG A 303 -6.46 -8.52 10.18
CA ARG A 303 -5.47 -8.97 9.18
C ARG A 303 -6.03 -9.34 7.81
N ASP A 304 -7.35 -9.37 7.61
CA ASP A 304 -7.92 -9.48 6.27
C ASP A 304 -7.47 -8.29 5.41
N LEU A 305 -7.45 -8.49 4.10
CA LEU A 305 -6.98 -7.48 3.16
C LEU A 305 -8.06 -7.22 2.13
N PHE A 306 -8.42 -5.97 1.90
CA PHE A 306 -9.38 -5.63 0.86
C PHE A 306 -9.02 -4.36 0.10
N VAL A 307 -9.52 -4.24 -1.12
CA VAL A 307 -9.21 -3.13 -2.02
C VAL A 307 -10.48 -2.38 -2.42
N VAL A 308 -10.40 -1.05 -2.32
CA VAL A 308 -11.36 -0.10 -2.89
C VAL A 308 -10.73 0.49 -4.15
N PRO A 309 -11.17 0.11 -5.35
CA PRO A 309 -10.65 0.66 -6.59
C PRO A 309 -10.98 2.15 -6.76
N SER A 310 -10.20 2.83 -7.62
CA SER A 310 -10.47 4.23 -8.00
C SER A 310 -11.93 4.46 -8.36
N TRP A 311 -12.50 5.54 -7.84
CA TRP A 311 -13.85 6.05 -8.10
C TRP A 311 -15.01 5.13 -7.71
N HIS A 312 -14.76 4.11 -6.88
CA HIS A 312 -15.81 3.27 -6.32
C HIS A 312 -16.36 3.87 -5.02
N TRP A 313 -17.68 3.94 -4.91
CA TRP A 313 -18.34 4.30 -3.66
C TRP A 313 -18.02 3.27 -2.58
N VAL A 314 -17.64 3.74 -1.42
CA VAL A 314 -17.38 2.88 -0.24
C VAL A 314 -18.10 3.42 0.99
N THR A 315 -18.58 2.50 1.81
CA THR A 315 -19.01 2.72 3.19
C THR A 315 -18.45 1.62 4.07
N HIS A 316 -18.16 1.95 5.31
CA HIS A 316 -17.74 1.01 6.34
C HIS A 316 -18.74 1.03 7.49
N GLU A 317 -19.01 -0.13 8.11
CA GLU A 317 -19.75 -0.21 9.35
C GLU A 317 -19.15 -1.30 10.25
N THR A 318 -19.25 -1.09 11.55
CA THR A 318 -18.69 -1.99 12.57
C THR A 318 -19.60 -2.05 13.78
N ASP A 319 -19.70 -3.25 14.40
CA ASP A 319 -20.46 -3.48 15.63
C ASP A 319 -19.58 -3.41 16.90
N GLU A 320 -18.29 -3.23 16.74
CA GLU A 320 -17.28 -3.04 17.78
C GLU A 320 -16.27 -1.97 17.34
N ASP A 321 -15.41 -1.50 18.25
CA ASP A 321 -14.32 -0.60 17.84
C ASP A 321 -13.39 -1.33 16.86
N ALA A 322 -13.07 -0.69 15.75
CA ALA A 322 -12.19 -1.26 14.73
C ALA A 322 -11.11 -0.28 14.30
N VAL A 323 -9.89 -0.79 14.15
CA VAL A 323 -8.75 -0.03 13.66
C VAL A 323 -8.30 -0.61 12.32
N LEU A 324 -8.26 0.25 11.29
CA LEU A 324 -7.89 -0.12 9.95
C LEU A 324 -6.61 0.65 9.52
N PHE A 325 -5.58 -0.08 9.16
CA PHE A 325 -4.48 0.45 8.37
C PHE A 325 -4.90 0.54 6.90
N SER A 326 -4.43 1.55 6.18
CA SER A 326 -4.65 1.62 4.74
C SER A 326 -3.53 2.37 4.02
N PHE A 327 -3.37 2.08 2.72
CA PHE A 327 -2.45 2.80 1.87
C PHE A 327 -3.01 3.02 0.47
N SER A 328 -2.58 4.11 -0.18
CA SER A 328 -3.05 4.50 -1.51
C SER A 328 -2.00 5.30 -2.28
N ASP A 329 -2.25 5.54 -3.57
CA ASP A 329 -1.42 6.37 -4.43
C ASP A 329 -1.78 7.88 -4.37
N ARG A 330 -2.54 8.30 -3.36
CA ARG A 330 -2.99 9.68 -3.15
C ARG A 330 -1.87 10.73 -3.24
N PRO A 331 -0.66 10.54 -2.65
CA PRO A 331 0.40 11.54 -2.73
C PRO A 331 0.82 11.89 -4.15
N VAL A 332 0.89 10.89 -5.03
CA VAL A 332 1.21 11.09 -6.45
C VAL A 332 0.12 11.89 -7.13
N GLN A 333 -1.14 11.48 -6.94
CA GLN A 333 -2.28 12.15 -7.54
C GLN A 333 -2.42 13.61 -7.08
N GLN A 334 -2.17 13.89 -5.78
CA GLN A 334 -2.18 15.27 -5.26
C GLN A 334 -1.05 16.12 -5.86
N LYS A 335 0.17 15.56 -5.96
CA LYS A 335 1.32 16.29 -6.54
C LYS A 335 1.16 16.58 -8.03
N LEU A 336 0.39 15.77 -8.74
CA LEU A 336 0.10 15.93 -10.17
C LEU A 336 -1.25 16.64 -10.44
N ASP A 337 -1.94 17.11 -9.41
CA ASP A 337 -3.30 17.71 -9.48
C ASP A 337 -4.36 16.79 -10.12
N LEU A 338 -4.21 15.48 -9.93
CA LEU A 338 -5.15 14.47 -10.43
C LEU A 338 -6.14 13.99 -9.37
N PHE A 339 -5.88 14.25 -8.09
CA PHE A 339 -6.73 13.80 -7.01
C PHE A 339 -8.10 14.50 -7.04
N ARG A 340 -9.15 13.70 -7.02
CA ARG A 340 -10.55 14.16 -6.89
C ARG A 340 -11.27 13.25 -5.91
N GLU A 341 -12.20 13.80 -5.16
CA GLU A 341 -13.06 13.06 -4.23
C GLU A 341 -14.51 13.52 -4.32
N ASP A 342 -15.42 12.66 -3.90
CA ASP A 342 -16.83 12.92 -3.78
C ASP A 342 -17.34 12.29 -2.46
N ARG A 343 -17.92 13.11 -1.64
CA ARG A 343 -18.41 12.73 -0.29
C ARG A 343 -19.91 12.42 -0.28
N GLY A 344 -20.51 12.36 -1.44
CA GLY A 344 -21.96 12.23 -1.57
C GLY A 344 -22.68 13.50 -1.08
N ASN A 345 -24.00 13.42 -1.03
CA ASN A 345 -24.80 14.44 -0.34
C ASN A 345 -24.81 14.08 1.15
N ALA A 346 -23.79 14.50 1.89
CA ALA A 346 -23.71 14.37 3.34
C ALA A 346 -24.42 15.56 3.98
#